data_48c0cbdc54f6870feada5c9afe682e7f
#
_entry.id   48c0cbdc54f6870feada5c9afe682e7f
#
_cell.length_a   1.000
_cell.length_b   1.000
_cell.length_c   1.000
_cell.angle_alpha   90.00
_cell.angle_beta   90.00
_cell.angle_gamma   90.00
#
_symmetry.space_group_name_H-M   'P 1'
#
loop_
_entity.id
_entity.type
_entity.pdbx_description
1 polymer ?
#
loop_
_entity_poly.entity_id
_entity_poly.type
_entity_poly.pdbx_seq_one_letter_code
_entity_poly.pdbx_strand_id
1 'polypeptide(L)'
;CDRTVNSRVIVGKQTKLNDEQMRGILPIHPYAASLLKHISTSFDSNQRSMFDFIKNDRGDDTHAFQWFIKNCGPLDDNPLLTIDMLWNFFYDMGKESLALSIRQILDNYPRLSRANLLEDEKRVLKAVLLFQAISFEVRDSVDLFLANEKNLNSAFEGSDLEGKASHIAEKLVRDKILYKKIVGKNDVYSVLIGEMSEDQIEKHKKKYQTKTTSSLITDGALDEAIELPAALKLRYKLVYAGITDFEQTAKKCMNEAERDGKHLYGVVTFAKDSSERLALSQKITTKLNENPDTPVIFIDCSKTLLGEEQFAEWIEFK
;
A
#
# COMPACT_ATOMS: atom_id res chain seq x y z
N CYS A 1 -5.93 11.31 -31.53
CA CYS A 1 -5.90 12.32 -30.45
C CYS A 1 -6.84 12.03 -29.28
N ASP A 2 -7.67 11.01 -29.32
CA ASP A 2 -8.58 10.68 -28.22
C ASP A 2 -8.13 9.50 -27.35
N ARG A 3 -6.84 9.13 -27.45
CA ARG A 3 -6.27 7.99 -26.70
C ARG A 3 -6.09 8.25 -25.20
N THR A 4 -6.30 9.48 -24.70
CA THR A 4 -6.04 9.88 -23.30
C THR A 4 -7.23 10.60 -22.67
N VAL A 5 -8.48 10.28 -23.07
CA VAL A 5 -9.67 10.99 -22.61
C VAL A 5 -9.86 10.88 -21.12
N ASN A 6 -9.78 9.66 -20.58
CA ASN A 6 -10.00 9.43 -19.15
C ASN A 6 -8.87 10.02 -18.29
N SER A 7 -7.62 9.83 -18.69
CA SER A 7 -6.48 10.38 -17.97
C SER A 7 -6.48 11.90 -17.95
N ARG A 8 -6.86 12.57 -19.07
CA ARG A 8 -7.03 14.04 -19.09
C ARG A 8 -8.12 14.51 -18.13
N VAL A 9 -9.26 13.82 -18.07
CA VAL A 9 -10.36 14.16 -17.15
C VAL A 9 -9.92 13.99 -15.70
N ILE A 10 -9.23 12.89 -15.38
CA ILE A 10 -8.79 12.61 -14.01
C ILE A 10 -7.74 13.64 -13.57
N VAL A 11 -6.68 13.81 -14.35
CA VAL A 11 -5.60 14.75 -14.04
C VAL A 11 -6.08 16.20 -14.07
N GLY A 12 -6.92 16.56 -15.05
CA GLY A 12 -7.49 17.90 -15.17
C GLY A 12 -8.29 18.32 -13.93
N LYS A 13 -9.10 17.42 -13.37
CA LYS A 13 -9.82 17.68 -12.12
C LYS A 13 -8.88 17.97 -10.94
N GLN A 14 -7.79 17.26 -10.84
CA GLN A 14 -6.81 17.43 -9.75
C GLN A 14 -5.94 18.68 -9.93
N THR A 15 -5.55 18.97 -11.17
CA THR A 15 -4.66 20.10 -11.50
C THR A 15 -5.41 21.40 -11.80
N LYS A 16 -6.75 21.36 -11.89
CA LYS A 16 -7.62 22.47 -12.30
C LYS A 16 -7.31 22.97 -13.73
N LEU A 17 -6.75 22.12 -14.58
CA LEU A 17 -6.53 22.38 -16.00
C LEU A 17 -7.73 21.91 -16.83
N ASN A 18 -8.10 22.69 -17.84
CA ASN A 18 -9.14 22.31 -18.79
C ASN A 18 -8.62 21.33 -19.86
N ASP A 19 -9.51 20.74 -20.65
CA ASP A 19 -9.17 19.73 -21.67
C ASP A 19 -8.22 20.30 -22.76
N GLU A 20 -8.39 21.56 -23.15
CA GLU A 20 -7.51 22.21 -24.15
C GLU A 20 -6.08 22.35 -23.63
N GLN A 21 -5.93 22.80 -22.38
CA GLN A 21 -4.62 22.86 -21.72
C GLN A 21 -3.99 21.48 -21.56
N MET A 22 -4.79 20.47 -21.22
CA MET A 22 -4.33 19.09 -21.11
C MET A 22 -3.92 18.49 -22.46
N ARG A 23 -4.57 18.89 -23.57
CA ARG A 23 -4.15 18.51 -24.93
C ARG A 23 -2.83 19.17 -25.32
N GLY A 24 -2.58 20.38 -24.83
CA GLY A 24 -1.35 21.12 -25.11
C GLY A 24 -0.06 20.49 -24.54
N ILE A 25 -0.17 19.54 -23.59
CA ILE A 25 1.01 18.82 -23.05
C ILE A 25 1.38 17.56 -23.84
N LEU A 26 0.52 17.11 -24.78
CA LEU A 26 0.83 15.95 -25.60
C LEU A 26 2.08 16.21 -26.46
N PRO A 27 2.92 15.21 -26.72
CA PRO A 27 2.76 13.77 -26.47
C PRO A 27 3.15 13.31 -25.06
N ILE A 28 3.42 14.20 -24.11
CA ILE A 28 3.64 13.77 -22.73
C ILE A 28 2.29 13.32 -22.17
N HIS A 29 2.23 12.08 -21.66
CA HIS A 29 1.01 11.54 -21.07
C HIS A 29 0.60 12.38 -19.84
N PRO A 30 -0.71 12.66 -19.60
CA PRO A 30 -1.17 13.50 -18.49
C PRO A 30 -0.61 13.12 -17.12
N TYR A 31 -0.58 11.83 -16.79
CA TYR A 31 0.03 11.33 -15.55
C TYR A 31 1.53 11.57 -15.51
N ALA A 32 2.24 11.35 -16.62
CA ALA A 32 3.68 11.61 -16.71
C ALA A 32 3.98 13.10 -16.52
N ALA A 33 3.20 13.99 -17.10
CA ALA A 33 3.34 15.44 -16.92
C ALA A 33 3.12 15.86 -15.47
N SER A 34 2.11 15.29 -14.80
CA SER A 34 1.84 15.55 -13.38
C SER A 34 2.96 15.06 -12.48
N LEU A 35 3.48 13.85 -12.72
CA LEU A 35 4.63 13.32 -11.99
C LEU A 35 5.90 14.15 -12.26
N LEU A 36 6.15 14.48 -13.52
CA LEU A 36 7.32 15.26 -13.92
C LEU A 36 7.41 16.59 -13.16
N LYS A 37 6.30 17.26 -12.96
CA LYS A 37 6.22 18.47 -12.13
C LYS A 37 6.71 18.22 -10.70
N HIS A 38 6.25 17.14 -10.07
CA HIS A 38 6.58 16.84 -8.67
C HIS A 38 8.00 16.28 -8.52
N ILE A 39 8.40 15.34 -9.36
CA ILE A 39 9.74 14.75 -9.28
C ILE A 39 10.82 15.78 -9.53
N SER A 40 10.59 16.75 -10.43
CA SER A 40 11.55 17.82 -10.73
C SER A 40 11.75 18.80 -9.58
N THR A 41 10.80 18.91 -8.65
CA THR A 41 10.94 19.75 -7.44
C THR A 41 11.69 19.03 -6.32
N SER A 42 11.90 17.72 -6.43
CA SER A 42 12.56 16.88 -5.43
C SER A 42 14.06 16.70 -5.71
N PHE A 43 14.63 17.49 -6.60
CA PHE A 43 16.07 17.53 -6.83
C PHE A 43 16.75 18.57 -5.91
N ASP A 44 17.84 18.16 -5.28
CA ASP A 44 18.66 19.04 -4.45
C ASP A 44 19.42 20.11 -5.25
N SER A 45 19.47 19.95 -6.59
CA SER A 45 20.12 20.91 -7.49
C SER A 45 19.27 21.21 -8.71
N ASN A 46 19.36 22.44 -9.23
CA ASN A 46 18.69 22.86 -10.48
C ASN A 46 19.18 22.13 -11.74
N GLN A 47 20.04 21.12 -11.61
CA GLN A 47 20.68 20.45 -12.76
C GLN A 47 19.76 19.47 -13.51
N ARG A 48 18.66 19.02 -12.89
CA ARG A 48 17.70 18.09 -13.53
C ARG A 48 16.26 18.54 -13.34
N SER A 49 16.01 19.79 -13.71
CA SER A 49 14.68 20.39 -13.70
C SER A 49 13.79 19.83 -14.82
N MET A 50 12.49 20.12 -14.75
CA MET A 50 11.57 19.87 -15.85
C MET A 50 12.03 20.50 -17.17
N PHE A 51 12.67 21.68 -17.12
CA PHE A 51 13.23 22.35 -18.30
C PHE A 51 14.41 21.57 -18.89
N ASP A 52 15.28 21.01 -18.05
CA ASP A 52 16.38 20.18 -18.52
C ASP A 52 15.86 18.90 -19.18
N PHE A 53 14.84 18.26 -18.61
CA PHE A 53 14.16 17.12 -19.22
C PHE A 53 13.62 17.46 -20.63
N ILE A 54 12.95 18.60 -20.78
CA ILE A 54 12.35 19.00 -22.05
C ILE A 54 13.40 19.39 -23.10
N LYS A 55 14.48 20.03 -22.68
CA LYS A 55 15.51 20.59 -23.58
C LYS A 55 16.71 19.69 -23.81
N ASN A 56 16.86 18.63 -23.01
CA ASN A 56 18.04 17.77 -23.07
C ASN A 56 18.12 17.03 -24.42
N ASP A 57 19.20 17.22 -25.12
CA ASP A 57 19.54 16.59 -26.40
C ASP A 57 20.96 16.00 -26.33
N ARG A 58 21.40 15.51 -25.18
CA ARG A 58 22.77 15.03 -24.91
C ARG A 58 22.96 13.56 -25.27
N GLY A 59 22.69 13.22 -26.54
CA GLY A 59 22.97 11.88 -27.06
C GLY A 59 21.94 10.82 -26.78
N ASP A 60 22.20 9.64 -27.30
CA ASP A 60 21.21 8.52 -27.30
C ASP A 60 21.07 7.81 -25.96
N ASP A 61 22.01 8.00 -25.02
CA ASP A 61 22.00 7.35 -23.72
C ASP A 61 21.02 8.01 -22.72
N THR A 62 20.62 9.27 -22.98
CA THR A 62 19.71 10.02 -22.10
C THR A 62 18.33 10.11 -22.70
N HIS A 63 17.42 9.25 -22.25
CA HIS A 63 16.06 9.20 -22.73
C HIS A 63 15.20 10.30 -22.08
N ALA A 64 15.42 11.54 -22.54
CA ALA A 64 14.61 12.71 -22.20
C ALA A 64 13.58 13.00 -23.31
N PHE A 65 12.88 14.13 -23.20
CA PHE A 65 11.80 14.46 -24.14
C PHE A 65 12.27 14.58 -25.60
N GLN A 66 13.47 15.15 -25.85
CA GLN A 66 14.01 15.27 -27.20
C GLN A 66 14.35 13.91 -27.82
N TRP A 67 14.88 12.99 -27.02
CA TRP A 67 15.08 11.61 -27.42
C TRP A 67 13.74 10.94 -27.79
N PHE A 68 12.71 11.14 -26.98
CA PHE A 68 11.36 10.59 -27.23
C PHE A 68 10.82 11.08 -28.58
N ILE A 69 10.85 12.40 -28.84
CA ILE A 69 10.37 12.99 -30.11
C ILE A 69 11.12 12.46 -31.34
N LYS A 70 12.41 12.16 -31.21
CA LYS A 70 13.22 11.62 -32.32
C LYS A 70 12.95 10.15 -32.61
N ASN A 71 12.62 9.36 -31.55
CA ASN A 71 12.56 7.91 -31.64
C ASN A 71 11.12 7.34 -31.60
N CYS A 72 10.11 8.11 -31.21
CA CYS A 72 8.74 7.67 -31.10
C CYS A 72 7.82 8.52 -31.96
N GLY A 73 7.18 7.88 -32.92
CA GLY A 73 6.24 8.52 -33.84
C GLY A 73 4.79 8.42 -33.37
N PRO A 74 3.88 9.24 -33.90
CA PRO A 74 2.46 9.22 -33.52
C PRO A 74 1.70 7.96 -33.95
N LEU A 75 2.29 7.15 -34.84
CA LEU A 75 1.72 5.90 -35.35
C LEU A 75 2.33 4.66 -34.70
N ASP A 76 3.32 4.83 -33.83
CA ASP A 76 3.94 3.72 -33.11
C ASP A 76 3.02 3.17 -32.04
N ASP A 77 3.35 1.99 -31.49
CA ASP A 77 2.58 1.35 -30.40
C ASP A 77 2.61 2.20 -29.13
N ASN A 78 3.69 2.96 -28.91
CA ASN A 78 3.86 3.87 -27.78
C ASN A 78 4.01 5.34 -28.24
N PRO A 79 2.93 5.98 -28.69
CA PRO A 79 2.97 7.35 -29.21
C PRO A 79 3.01 8.42 -28.11
N LEU A 80 2.94 8.01 -26.83
CA LEU A 80 2.88 8.87 -25.66
C LEU A 80 4.06 8.59 -24.73
N LEU A 81 4.66 9.64 -24.20
CA LEU A 81 5.66 9.55 -23.16
C LEU A 81 4.97 9.22 -21.84
N THR A 82 4.98 7.93 -21.46
CA THR A 82 4.36 7.41 -20.24
C THR A 82 5.26 7.53 -19.01
N ILE A 83 4.73 7.25 -17.82
CA ILE A 83 5.42 7.43 -16.54
C ILE A 83 6.74 6.66 -16.48
N ASP A 84 6.75 5.41 -16.92
CA ASP A 84 7.94 4.54 -16.92
C ASP A 84 9.10 5.11 -17.74
N MET A 85 8.82 5.92 -18.77
CA MET A 85 9.83 6.57 -19.60
C MET A 85 10.56 7.71 -18.89
N LEU A 86 10.02 8.24 -17.79
CA LEU A 86 10.71 9.20 -16.94
C LEU A 86 11.90 8.59 -16.21
N TRP A 87 11.90 7.24 -16.07
CA TRP A 87 12.87 6.51 -15.27
C TRP A 87 14.32 6.77 -15.68
N ASN A 88 14.64 6.64 -16.97
CA ASN A 88 16.01 6.78 -17.44
C ASN A 88 16.60 8.15 -17.08
N PHE A 89 15.90 9.23 -17.41
CA PHE A 89 16.41 10.58 -17.17
C PHE A 89 16.56 10.89 -15.68
N PHE A 90 15.56 10.53 -14.87
CA PHE A 90 15.54 10.91 -13.47
C PHE A 90 16.31 9.94 -12.58
N TYR A 91 16.27 8.65 -12.86
CA TYR A 91 16.92 7.64 -12.01
C TYR A 91 18.23 7.13 -12.63
N ASP A 92 18.22 6.50 -13.81
CA ASP A 92 19.44 5.88 -14.35
C ASP A 92 20.57 6.88 -14.55
N MET A 93 20.23 8.07 -15.04
CA MET A 93 21.19 9.15 -15.33
C MET A 93 21.22 10.25 -14.25
N GLY A 94 20.26 10.28 -13.33
CA GLY A 94 20.06 11.41 -12.41
C GLY A 94 19.99 11.09 -10.93
N LYS A 95 20.09 9.82 -10.53
CA LYS A 95 19.80 9.38 -9.16
C LYS A 95 20.62 10.09 -8.07
N GLU A 96 21.86 10.51 -8.38
CA GLU A 96 22.73 11.18 -7.41
C GLU A 96 22.24 12.59 -7.05
N SER A 97 21.36 13.16 -7.87
CA SER A 97 20.75 14.48 -7.63
C SER A 97 19.36 14.40 -7.03
N LEU A 98 18.79 13.20 -6.89
CA LEU A 98 17.48 13.00 -6.26
C LEU A 98 17.56 13.17 -4.74
N ALA A 99 16.51 13.73 -4.14
CA ALA A 99 16.32 13.71 -2.70
C ALA A 99 16.44 12.29 -2.15
N LEU A 100 17.06 12.15 -0.97
CA LEU A 100 17.36 10.85 -0.37
C LEU A 100 16.12 9.98 -0.20
N SER A 101 15.00 10.57 0.21
CA SER A 101 13.70 9.90 0.40
C SER A 101 13.20 9.23 -0.88
N ILE A 102 13.26 9.94 -2.01
CA ILE A 102 12.89 9.40 -3.32
C ILE A 102 13.88 8.31 -3.75
N ARG A 103 15.17 8.59 -3.63
CA ARG A 103 16.22 7.65 -4.04
C ARG A 103 16.11 6.31 -3.30
N GLN A 104 15.86 6.32 -1.98
CA GLN A 104 15.68 5.10 -1.19
C GLN A 104 14.56 4.19 -1.71
N ILE A 105 13.49 4.76 -2.25
CA ILE A 105 12.40 3.99 -2.86
C ILE A 105 12.83 3.43 -4.20
N LEU A 106 13.40 4.26 -5.07
CA LEU A 106 13.78 3.87 -6.43
C LEU A 106 14.94 2.87 -6.45
N ASP A 107 15.86 2.92 -5.47
CA ASP A 107 17.00 2.00 -5.32
C ASP A 107 16.57 0.54 -5.04
N ASN A 108 15.29 0.28 -4.80
CA ASN A 108 14.77 -1.08 -4.77
C ASN A 108 14.71 -1.76 -6.16
N TYR A 109 14.65 -0.98 -7.26
CA TYR A 109 14.51 -1.53 -8.61
C TYR A 109 15.62 -2.52 -9.00
N PRO A 110 16.93 -2.24 -8.81
CA PRO A 110 17.97 -3.18 -9.17
C PRO A 110 17.88 -4.54 -8.48
N ARG A 111 17.35 -4.58 -7.25
CA ARG A 111 17.12 -5.82 -6.50
C ARG A 111 15.92 -6.57 -7.07
N LEU A 112 14.80 -5.88 -7.25
CA LEU A 112 13.53 -6.48 -7.68
C LEU A 112 13.59 -6.95 -9.14
N SER A 113 14.29 -6.24 -10.02
CA SER A 113 14.44 -6.59 -11.44
C SER A 113 15.31 -7.83 -11.69
N ARG A 114 16.04 -8.34 -10.67
CA ARG A 114 16.79 -9.62 -10.76
C ARG A 114 15.88 -10.85 -10.90
N ALA A 115 14.59 -10.72 -10.62
CA ALA A 115 13.60 -11.78 -10.73
C ALA A 115 13.25 -12.21 -12.17
N ASN A 116 14.08 -11.89 -13.17
CA ASN A 116 13.87 -12.22 -14.59
C ASN A 116 12.54 -11.71 -15.16
N LEU A 117 12.22 -10.45 -14.89
CA LEU A 117 10.98 -9.80 -15.31
C LEU A 117 10.96 -9.57 -16.84
N LEU A 118 9.77 -9.73 -17.43
CA LEU A 118 9.49 -9.30 -18.80
C LEU A 118 9.57 -7.76 -18.92
N GLU A 119 9.75 -7.24 -20.11
CA GLU A 119 9.86 -5.78 -20.33
C GLU A 119 8.61 -5.03 -19.84
N ASP A 120 7.41 -5.54 -20.11
CA ASP A 120 6.16 -4.95 -19.62
C ASP A 120 6.09 -4.92 -18.08
N GLU A 121 6.58 -5.98 -17.44
CA GLU A 121 6.65 -6.07 -15.97
C GLU A 121 7.64 -5.05 -15.38
N LYS A 122 8.78 -4.86 -16.03
CA LYS A 122 9.75 -3.83 -15.64
C LYS A 122 9.18 -2.42 -15.79
N ARG A 123 8.42 -2.16 -16.86
CA ARG A 123 7.76 -0.88 -17.09
C ARG A 123 6.72 -0.57 -16.01
N VAL A 124 5.86 -1.54 -15.69
CA VAL A 124 4.87 -1.40 -14.61
C VAL A 124 5.54 -1.25 -13.26
N LEU A 125 6.59 -2.01 -12.95
CA LEU A 125 7.36 -1.88 -11.71
C LEU A 125 7.98 -0.48 -11.57
N LYS A 126 8.59 0.07 -12.64
CA LYS A 126 9.11 1.45 -12.66
C LYS A 126 8.01 2.47 -12.36
N ALA A 127 6.84 2.32 -13.00
CA ALA A 127 5.70 3.20 -12.76
C ALA A 127 5.23 3.15 -11.29
N VAL A 128 5.10 1.95 -10.70
CA VAL A 128 4.72 1.78 -9.28
C VAL A 128 5.74 2.44 -8.36
N LEU A 129 7.04 2.25 -8.61
CA LEU A 129 8.10 2.87 -7.81
C LEU A 129 8.07 4.41 -7.89
N LEU A 130 7.85 4.98 -9.07
CA LEU A 130 7.73 6.42 -9.26
C LEU A 130 6.48 6.98 -8.56
N PHE A 131 5.33 6.31 -8.67
CA PHE A 131 4.14 6.67 -7.91
C PHE A 131 4.40 6.63 -6.41
N GLN A 132 4.98 5.54 -5.90
CA GLN A 132 5.25 5.39 -4.48
C GLN A 132 6.22 6.46 -3.97
N ALA A 133 7.25 6.80 -4.73
CA ALA A 133 8.22 7.82 -4.37
C ALA A 133 7.56 9.20 -4.24
N ILE A 134 6.73 9.59 -5.19
CA ILE A 134 6.02 10.88 -5.13
C ILE A 134 4.92 10.86 -4.08
N SER A 135 4.16 9.75 -3.95
CA SER A 135 3.15 9.61 -2.91
C SER A 135 3.76 9.76 -1.52
N PHE A 136 4.94 9.20 -1.29
CA PHE A 136 5.69 9.35 -0.05
C PHE A 136 6.04 10.83 0.24
N GLU A 137 6.54 11.57 -0.74
CA GLU A 137 6.84 13.00 -0.61
C GLU A 137 5.61 13.84 -0.24
N VAL A 138 4.46 13.54 -0.85
CA VAL A 138 3.21 14.23 -0.55
C VAL A 138 2.41 13.59 0.60
N ARG A 139 3.01 12.65 1.33
CA ARG A 139 2.43 11.93 2.49
C ARG A 139 1.08 11.29 2.17
N ASP A 140 0.98 10.61 1.02
CA ASP A 140 -0.23 9.96 0.52
C ASP A 140 -1.47 10.89 0.43
N SER A 141 -1.28 12.22 0.43
CA SER A 141 -2.37 13.21 0.46
C SER A 141 -2.99 13.49 -0.91
N VAL A 142 -2.40 13.00 -1.99
CA VAL A 142 -2.84 13.24 -3.36
C VAL A 142 -3.22 11.92 -4.02
N ASP A 143 -4.52 11.64 -4.14
CA ASP A 143 -5.05 10.41 -4.72
C ASP A 143 -4.48 10.09 -6.11
N LEU A 144 -4.13 11.10 -6.90
CA LEU A 144 -3.55 10.94 -8.23
C LEU A 144 -2.23 10.15 -8.22
N PHE A 145 -1.47 10.23 -7.12
CA PHE A 145 -0.15 9.58 -7.00
C PHE A 145 -0.19 8.25 -6.25
N LEU A 146 -1.37 7.78 -5.84
CA LEU A 146 -1.52 6.44 -5.31
C LEU A 146 -1.44 5.42 -6.46
N ALA A 147 -0.52 4.47 -6.37
CA ALA A 147 -0.37 3.38 -7.34
C ALA A 147 -1.50 2.34 -7.18
N ASN A 148 -2.76 2.76 -7.27
CA ASN A 148 -3.92 1.87 -7.27
C ASN A 148 -4.27 1.39 -8.68
N GLU A 149 -5.16 0.42 -8.79
CA GLU A 149 -5.61 -0.14 -10.07
C GLU A 149 -6.05 0.93 -11.07
N LYS A 150 -6.89 1.87 -10.62
CA LYS A 150 -7.44 2.95 -11.47
C LYS A 150 -6.34 3.85 -12.01
N ASN A 151 -5.46 4.35 -11.14
CA ASN A 151 -4.41 5.28 -11.53
C ASN A 151 -3.38 4.60 -12.41
N LEU A 152 -3.05 3.34 -12.11
CA LEU A 152 -2.08 2.58 -12.89
C LEU A 152 -2.60 2.32 -14.32
N ASN A 153 -3.85 1.87 -14.48
CA ASN A 153 -4.46 1.69 -15.80
C ASN A 153 -4.58 3.03 -16.56
N SER A 154 -4.98 4.10 -15.85
CA SER A 154 -5.09 5.43 -16.47
C SER A 154 -3.73 6.00 -16.88
N ALA A 155 -2.65 5.66 -16.18
CA ALA A 155 -1.30 6.13 -16.47
C ALA A 155 -0.69 5.52 -17.76
N PHE A 156 -1.24 4.40 -18.21
CA PHE A 156 -0.87 3.73 -19.46
C PHE A 156 -1.95 3.83 -20.56
N GLU A 157 -3.00 4.64 -20.35
CA GLU A 157 -4.03 4.88 -21.35
C GLU A 157 -3.42 5.41 -22.66
N GLY A 158 -3.75 4.81 -23.79
CA GLY A 158 -3.22 5.17 -25.11
C GLY A 158 -1.85 4.59 -25.44
N SER A 159 -1.29 3.72 -24.61
CA SER A 159 -0.06 2.96 -24.85
C SER A 159 -0.35 1.48 -25.11
N ASP A 160 0.69 0.71 -25.44
CA ASP A 160 0.64 -0.76 -25.58
C ASP A 160 0.25 -1.52 -24.30
N LEU A 161 0.38 -0.86 -23.14
CA LEU A 161 -0.01 -1.39 -21.82
C LEU A 161 -1.41 -0.97 -21.40
N GLU A 162 -2.18 -0.29 -22.26
CA GLU A 162 -3.55 0.09 -21.98
C GLU A 162 -4.40 -1.11 -21.55
N GLY A 163 -5.07 -1.01 -20.40
CA GLY A 163 -5.90 -2.07 -19.83
C GLY A 163 -5.15 -3.28 -19.27
N LYS A 164 -3.81 -3.34 -19.38
CA LYS A 164 -2.99 -4.46 -18.90
C LYS A 164 -2.22 -4.15 -17.62
N ALA A 165 -1.96 -2.88 -17.34
CA ALA A 165 -1.04 -2.46 -16.30
C ALA A 165 -1.40 -2.97 -14.90
N SER A 166 -2.68 -2.93 -14.51
CA SER A 166 -3.14 -3.47 -13.23
C SER A 166 -3.02 -4.99 -13.14
N HIS A 167 -3.30 -5.72 -14.23
CA HIS A 167 -3.12 -7.18 -14.27
C HIS A 167 -1.66 -7.60 -14.12
N ILE A 168 -0.75 -6.82 -14.70
CA ILE A 168 0.70 -7.02 -14.52
C ILE A 168 1.08 -6.75 -13.07
N ALA A 169 0.58 -5.67 -12.47
CA ALA A 169 0.83 -5.37 -11.06
C ALA A 169 0.31 -6.48 -10.13
N GLU A 170 -0.89 -7.02 -10.40
CA GLU A 170 -1.43 -8.18 -9.66
C GLU A 170 -0.55 -9.43 -9.81
N LYS A 171 0.02 -9.66 -11.01
CA LYS A 171 1.00 -10.72 -11.19
C LYS A 171 2.24 -10.49 -10.34
N LEU A 172 2.79 -9.26 -10.34
CA LEU A 172 3.94 -8.91 -9.51
C LEU A 172 3.67 -9.05 -8.01
N VAL A 173 2.41 -8.85 -7.57
CA VAL A 173 2.00 -9.15 -6.18
C VAL A 173 2.03 -10.65 -5.91
N ARG A 174 1.46 -11.48 -6.79
CA ARG A 174 1.53 -12.95 -6.65
C ARG A 174 2.98 -13.47 -6.62
N ASP A 175 3.85 -12.83 -7.41
CA ASP A 175 5.28 -13.17 -7.50
C ASP A 175 6.09 -12.54 -6.33
N LYS A 176 5.43 -11.91 -5.34
CA LYS A 176 6.02 -11.28 -4.14
C LYS A 176 7.05 -10.17 -4.44
N ILE A 177 6.94 -9.55 -5.61
CA ILE A 177 7.75 -8.39 -6.03
C ILE A 177 7.10 -7.09 -5.56
N LEU A 178 5.78 -7.03 -5.65
CA LEU A 178 4.95 -5.96 -5.12
C LEU A 178 4.08 -6.48 -3.97
N TYR A 179 3.59 -5.55 -3.18
CA TYR A 179 2.64 -5.78 -2.09
C TYR A 179 1.49 -4.79 -2.23
N LYS A 180 0.34 -5.11 -1.63
CA LYS A 180 -0.76 -4.17 -1.49
C LYS A 180 -0.77 -3.58 -0.08
N LYS A 181 -0.84 -2.26 0.02
CA LYS A 181 -1.13 -1.56 1.28
C LYS A 181 -2.46 -0.81 1.16
N ILE A 182 -3.15 -0.64 2.27
CA ILE A 182 -4.38 0.17 2.32
C ILE A 182 -4.01 1.61 2.63
N VAL A 183 -4.41 2.54 1.74
CA VAL A 183 -4.28 3.98 1.96
C VAL A 183 -5.66 4.61 1.85
N GLY A 184 -6.22 5.00 2.98
CA GLY A 184 -7.61 5.45 3.05
C GLY A 184 -8.59 4.34 2.66
N LYS A 185 -9.21 4.44 1.47
CA LYS A 185 -10.13 3.43 0.91
C LYS A 185 -9.55 2.71 -0.31
N ASN A 186 -8.29 2.93 -0.61
CA ASN A 186 -7.65 2.42 -1.82
C ASN A 186 -6.65 1.32 -1.48
N ASP A 187 -6.70 0.21 -2.23
CA ASP A 187 -5.60 -0.75 -2.31
C ASP A 187 -4.52 -0.18 -3.21
N VAL A 188 -3.32 -0.05 -2.69
CA VAL A 188 -2.18 0.60 -3.37
C VAL A 188 -1.04 -0.39 -3.51
N TYR A 189 -0.56 -0.57 -4.74
CA TYR A 189 0.64 -1.36 -5.02
C TYR A 189 1.87 -0.63 -4.49
N SER A 190 2.75 -1.33 -3.82
CA SER A 190 3.96 -0.75 -3.26
C SER A 190 5.09 -1.78 -3.16
N VAL A 191 6.31 -1.31 -3.02
CA VAL A 191 7.46 -2.11 -2.62
C VAL A 191 7.77 -1.89 -1.14
N LEU A 192 8.34 -2.89 -0.49
CA LEU A 192 8.86 -2.73 0.87
C LEU A 192 10.12 -1.85 0.83
N ILE A 193 10.08 -0.75 1.56
CA ILE A 193 11.20 0.18 1.68
C ILE A 193 12.07 -0.28 2.86
N GLY A 194 13.31 -0.60 2.59
CA GLY A 194 14.29 -1.01 3.58
C GLY A 194 14.88 -2.38 3.30
N GLU A 195 16.14 -2.57 3.68
CA GLU A 195 16.81 -3.86 3.68
C GLU A 195 16.31 -4.72 4.86
N MET A 196 15.05 -5.16 4.81
CA MET A 196 14.75 -6.38 5.53
C MET A 196 15.25 -7.53 4.65
N SER A 197 16.39 -8.09 5.01
CA SER A 197 16.83 -9.35 4.42
C SER A 197 15.75 -10.41 4.69
N GLU A 198 15.57 -11.36 3.77
CA GLU A 198 14.66 -12.51 3.99
C GLU A 198 14.89 -13.14 5.37
N ASP A 199 16.13 -13.16 5.86
CA ASP A 199 16.49 -13.60 7.21
C ASP A 199 15.92 -12.72 8.33
N GLN A 200 15.74 -11.42 8.11
CA GLN A 200 15.13 -10.52 9.10
C GLN A 200 13.63 -10.67 9.11
N ILE A 201 13.01 -10.79 7.93
CA ILE A 201 11.58 -11.10 7.79
C ILE A 201 11.28 -12.45 8.46
N GLU A 202 12.10 -13.49 8.19
CA GLU A 202 11.96 -14.80 8.80
C GLU A 202 12.18 -14.78 10.33
N LYS A 203 13.14 -13.99 10.83
CA LYS A 203 13.33 -13.78 12.27
C LYS A 203 12.16 -13.07 12.92
N HIS A 204 11.59 -12.06 12.25
CA HIS A 204 10.39 -11.36 12.72
C HIS A 204 9.17 -12.30 12.69
N LYS A 205 8.96 -13.07 11.61
CA LYS A 205 7.94 -14.12 11.55
C LYS A 205 8.06 -15.09 12.72
N LYS A 206 9.23 -15.66 12.96
CA LYS A 206 9.47 -16.58 14.08
C LYS A 206 9.19 -15.94 15.43
N LYS A 207 9.58 -14.69 15.63
CA LYS A 207 9.31 -13.93 16.85
C LYS A 207 7.80 -13.75 17.10
N TYR A 208 7.01 -13.49 16.06
CA TYR A 208 5.57 -13.32 16.19
C TYR A 208 4.82 -14.65 16.23
N GLN A 209 5.27 -15.68 15.52
CA GLN A 209 4.71 -17.03 15.60
C GLN A 209 4.81 -17.64 17.01
N THR A 210 5.83 -17.25 17.78
CA THR A 210 6.00 -17.67 19.18
C THR A 210 5.16 -16.86 20.16
N LYS A 211 4.61 -15.72 19.75
CA LYS A 211 3.74 -14.92 20.61
C LYS A 211 2.37 -15.53 20.74
N THR A 212 1.80 -15.44 21.93
CA THR A 212 0.40 -15.82 22.18
C THR A 212 -0.56 -14.81 21.56
N THR A 213 -1.76 -15.23 21.24
CA THR A 213 -2.80 -14.36 20.68
C THR A 213 -3.06 -13.16 21.59
N SER A 214 -3.07 -13.35 22.91
CA SER A 214 -3.21 -12.27 23.88
C SER A 214 -2.08 -11.26 23.84
N SER A 215 -0.82 -11.71 23.71
CA SER A 215 0.31 -10.77 23.63
C SER A 215 0.31 -9.97 22.33
N LEU A 216 -0.20 -10.55 21.22
CA LEU A 216 -0.38 -9.82 19.95
C LEU A 216 -1.47 -8.75 20.05
N ILE A 217 -2.52 -9.01 20.79
CA ILE A 217 -3.61 -8.06 21.03
C ILE A 217 -3.15 -6.93 21.96
N THR A 218 -2.42 -7.26 23.03
CA THR A 218 -1.94 -6.28 24.02
C THR A 218 -0.77 -5.44 23.52
N ASP A 219 -0.02 -5.90 22.52
CA ASP A 219 1.07 -5.12 21.89
C ASP A 219 0.58 -4.00 20.97
N GLY A 220 -0.69 -3.60 21.04
CA GLY A 220 -1.27 -2.49 20.26
C GLY A 220 -1.52 -2.83 18.79
N ALA A 221 -1.38 -4.10 18.42
CA ALA A 221 -1.54 -4.55 17.04
C ALA A 221 -2.97 -4.42 16.52
N LEU A 222 -3.97 -4.34 17.41
CA LEU A 222 -5.39 -4.24 17.09
C LEU A 222 -6.05 -2.97 17.61
N ASP A 223 -5.37 -2.17 18.44
CA ASP A 223 -5.98 -0.98 19.07
C ASP A 223 -6.43 0.07 18.03
N GLU A 224 -5.72 0.22 16.93
CA GLU A 224 -6.10 1.12 15.84
C GLU A 224 -7.21 0.53 14.95
N ALA A 225 -7.28 -0.80 14.83
CA ALA A 225 -8.27 -1.46 13.98
C ALA A 225 -9.66 -1.60 14.63
N ILE A 226 -9.74 -1.52 15.96
CA ILE A 226 -10.98 -1.70 16.73
C ILE A 226 -11.33 -0.41 17.50
N GLU A 227 -11.24 0.74 16.84
CA GLU A 227 -11.74 1.98 17.43
C GLU A 227 -13.28 1.98 17.46
N LEU A 228 -13.84 1.74 18.63
CA LEU A 228 -15.26 1.98 18.85
C LEU A 228 -15.56 3.48 18.70
N PRO A 229 -16.65 3.86 18.02
CA PRO A 229 -17.13 5.22 18.00
C PRO A 229 -17.20 5.80 19.41
N ALA A 230 -16.82 7.06 19.60
CA ALA A 230 -16.77 7.71 20.91
C ALA A 230 -18.07 7.57 21.71
N ALA A 231 -19.24 7.57 21.04
CA ALA A 231 -20.53 7.37 21.66
C ALA A 231 -20.71 5.96 22.27
N LEU A 232 -20.04 4.93 21.71
CA LEU A 232 -20.06 3.57 22.22
C LEU A 232 -19.05 3.39 23.37
N LYS A 233 -17.89 4.08 23.32
CA LYS A 233 -16.90 4.06 24.42
C LYS A 233 -17.47 4.51 25.75
N LEU A 234 -18.49 5.35 25.74
CA LEU A 234 -19.18 5.83 26.95
C LEU A 234 -20.16 4.81 27.58
N ARG A 235 -20.57 3.78 26.82
CA ARG A 235 -21.57 2.80 27.26
C ARG A 235 -21.03 1.39 27.42
N TYR A 236 -19.93 1.07 26.77
CA TYR A 236 -19.35 -0.28 26.72
C TYR A 236 -17.91 -0.26 27.20
N LYS A 237 -17.55 -1.25 27.97
CA LYS A 237 -16.16 -1.56 28.34
C LYS A 237 -15.82 -2.92 27.74
N LEU A 238 -15.02 -2.91 26.69
CA LEU A 238 -14.55 -4.13 26.04
C LEU A 238 -13.12 -4.44 26.50
N VAL A 239 -12.89 -5.70 26.82
CA VAL A 239 -11.57 -6.26 27.09
C VAL A 239 -11.29 -7.38 26.09
N TYR A 240 -10.04 -7.60 25.79
CA TYR A 240 -9.61 -8.57 24.78
C TYR A 240 -8.92 -9.74 25.46
N ALA A 241 -9.16 -10.95 24.96
CA ALA A 241 -8.57 -12.16 25.50
C ALA A 241 -8.25 -13.18 24.40
N GLY A 242 -7.12 -13.85 24.55
CA GLY A 242 -6.78 -15.07 23.81
C GLY A 242 -6.92 -16.31 24.70
N ILE A 243 -6.56 -17.49 24.16
CA ILE A 243 -6.71 -18.77 24.86
C ILE A 243 -5.95 -18.82 26.20
N THR A 244 -4.83 -18.12 26.31
CA THR A 244 -3.94 -18.19 27.48
C THR A 244 -4.40 -17.38 28.67
N ASP A 245 -5.05 -16.24 28.42
CA ASP A 245 -5.48 -15.29 29.48
C ASP A 245 -6.99 -15.15 29.60
N PHE A 246 -7.77 -15.91 28.82
CA PHE A 246 -9.23 -15.89 28.82
C PHE A 246 -9.82 -15.99 30.21
N GLU A 247 -9.41 -16.99 31.01
CA GLU A 247 -9.96 -17.25 32.33
C GLU A 247 -9.76 -16.07 33.29
N GLN A 248 -8.55 -15.51 33.29
CA GLN A 248 -8.20 -14.40 34.16
C GLN A 248 -8.94 -13.13 33.73
N THR A 249 -8.96 -12.85 32.42
CA THR A 249 -9.62 -11.68 31.85
C THR A 249 -11.12 -11.72 32.03
N ALA A 250 -11.76 -12.89 31.78
CA ALA A 250 -13.19 -13.09 31.98
C ALA A 250 -13.58 -12.88 33.45
N LYS A 251 -12.84 -13.50 34.39
CA LYS A 251 -13.09 -13.34 35.82
C LYS A 251 -12.95 -11.89 36.29
N LYS A 252 -11.91 -11.18 35.82
CA LYS A 252 -11.71 -9.77 36.12
C LYS A 252 -12.86 -8.92 35.58
N CYS A 253 -13.25 -9.14 34.33
CA CYS A 253 -14.33 -8.44 33.66
C CYS A 253 -15.68 -8.65 34.36
N MET A 254 -15.99 -9.88 34.80
CA MET A 254 -17.21 -10.20 35.55
C MET A 254 -17.26 -9.48 36.91
N ASN A 255 -16.16 -9.50 37.67
CA ASN A 255 -16.07 -8.81 38.95
C ASN A 255 -16.21 -7.27 38.82
N GLU A 256 -15.68 -6.69 37.73
CA GLU A 256 -15.85 -5.27 37.45
C GLU A 256 -17.27 -4.92 37.04
N ALA A 257 -17.90 -5.76 36.21
CA ALA A 257 -19.29 -5.57 35.76
C ALA A 257 -20.29 -5.61 36.93
N GLU A 258 -20.11 -6.52 37.89
CA GLU A 258 -20.94 -6.61 39.09
C GLU A 258 -20.87 -5.35 39.96
N ARG A 259 -19.69 -4.67 39.97
CA ARG A 259 -19.46 -3.47 40.80
C ARG A 259 -19.91 -2.18 40.14
N ASP A 260 -19.83 -2.10 38.82
CA ASP A 260 -20.02 -0.86 38.08
C ASP A 260 -21.52 -0.52 37.90
N GLY A 261 -22.34 -1.45 37.49
CA GLY A 261 -23.78 -1.26 37.29
C GLY A 261 -24.19 -0.21 36.24
N LYS A 262 -23.22 0.46 35.59
CA LYS A 262 -23.46 1.57 34.63
C LYS A 262 -23.10 1.24 33.21
N HIS A 263 -22.12 0.36 32.99
CA HIS A 263 -21.60 0.03 31.65
C HIS A 263 -21.93 -1.43 31.33
N LEU A 264 -22.03 -1.68 30.02
CA LEU A 264 -22.05 -3.03 29.48
C LEU A 264 -20.61 -3.50 29.33
N TYR A 265 -20.31 -4.64 29.91
CA TYR A 265 -18.98 -5.24 29.81
C TYR A 265 -18.98 -6.35 28.77
N GLY A 266 -17.92 -6.44 28.00
CA GLY A 266 -17.72 -7.46 26.99
C GLY A 266 -16.29 -7.99 26.95
N VAL A 267 -16.17 -9.30 26.77
CA VAL A 267 -14.90 -9.98 26.50
C VAL A 267 -14.89 -10.38 25.02
N VAL A 268 -14.00 -9.76 24.25
CA VAL A 268 -13.81 -10.06 22.85
C VAL A 268 -12.67 -11.06 22.73
N THR A 269 -12.92 -12.18 22.05
CA THR A 269 -11.96 -13.28 21.98
C THR A 269 -11.49 -13.51 20.56
N PHE A 270 -10.19 -13.79 20.42
CA PHE A 270 -9.53 -14.12 19.17
C PHE A 270 -8.72 -15.39 19.30
N ALA A 271 -8.60 -16.14 18.22
CA ALA A 271 -7.77 -17.32 18.15
C ALA A 271 -6.86 -17.23 16.90
N LYS A 272 -5.66 -17.73 16.97
CA LYS A 272 -4.70 -17.72 15.85
C LYS A 272 -4.89 -18.89 14.88
N ASP A 273 -5.47 -20.00 15.36
CA ASP A 273 -5.64 -21.24 14.59
C ASP A 273 -6.92 -22.00 15.01
N SER A 274 -7.23 -23.05 14.27
CA SER A 274 -8.43 -23.87 14.53
C SER A 274 -8.39 -24.60 15.87
N SER A 275 -7.22 -24.92 16.40
CA SER A 275 -7.06 -25.59 17.70
C SER A 275 -7.38 -24.63 18.83
N GLU A 276 -6.81 -23.41 18.81
CA GLU A 276 -7.14 -22.36 19.77
C GLU A 276 -8.63 -22.01 19.73
N ARG A 277 -9.22 -21.94 18.52
CA ARG A 277 -10.64 -21.66 18.32
C ARG A 277 -11.53 -22.67 19.05
N LEU A 278 -11.29 -23.97 18.85
CA LEU A 278 -12.08 -25.01 19.50
C LEU A 278 -11.95 -24.94 21.03
N ALA A 279 -10.72 -24.80 21.53
CA ALA A 279 -10.46 -24.71 22.95
C ALA A 279 -11.10 -23.45 23.57
N LEU A 280 -11.05 -22.31 22.87
CA LEU A 280 -11.62 -21.04 23.33
C LEU A 280 -13.15 -21.10 23.36
N SER A 281 -13.78 -21.65 22.31
CA SER A 281 -15.23 -21.84 22.24
C SER A 281 -15.74 -22.75 23.38
N GLN A 282 -15.00 -23.81 23.73
CA GLN A 282 -15.31 -24.66 24.88
C GLN A 282 -15.22 -23.89 26.20
N LYS A 283 -14.13 -23.10 26.37
CA LYS A 283 -13.98 -22.28 27.60
C LYS A 283 -15.10 -21.25 27.76
N ILE A 284 -15.48 -20.57 26.66
CA ILE A 284 -16.61 -19.61 26.67
C ILE A 284 -17.90 -20.32 27.08
N THR A 285 -18.20 -21.48 26.46
CA THR A 285 -19.41 -22.25 26.78
C THR A 285 -19.43 -22.72 28.23
N THR A 286 -18.31 -23.23 28.72
CA THR A 286 -18.18 -23.62 30.13
C THR A 286 -18.42 -22.44 31.07
N LYS A 287 -17.82 -21.27 30.73
CA LYS A 287 -17.95 -20.07 31.56
C LYS A 287 -19.37 -19.54 31.63
N LEU A 288 -20.12 -19.58 30.51
CA LEU A 288 -21.53 -19.22 30.45
C LEU A 288 -22.41 -20.19 31.23
N ASN A 289 -22.12 -21.50 31.17
CA ASN A 289 -22.87 -22.52 31.92
C ASN A 289 -22.65 -22.42 33.45
N GLU A 290 -21.42 -22.07 33.85
CA GLU A 290 -21.09 -21.84 35.27
C GLU A 290 -21.71 -20.55 35.83
N ASN A 291 -21.96 -19.56 34.97
CA ASN A 291 -22.45 -18.23 35.35
C ASN A 291 -23.57 -17.77 34.40
N PRO A 292 -24.75 -18.39 34.44
CA PRO A 292 -25.82 -18.12 33.47
C PRO A 292 -26.36 -16.68 33.55
N ASP A 293 -26.27 -16.04 34.72
CA ASP A 293 -26.75 -14.67 34.96
C ASP A 293 -25.62 -13.62 34.87
N THR A 294 -24.52 -13.94 34.21
CA THR A 294 -23.38 -13.00 34.11
C THR A 294 -23.77 -11.72 33.37
N PRO A 295 -23.41 -10.53 33.88
CA PRO A 295 -23.64 -9.25 33.21
C PRO A 295 -22.62 -8.97 32.11
N VAL A 296 -21.81 -9.96 31.69
CA VAL A 296 -20.75 -9.84 30.72
C VAL A 296 -21.12 -10.52 29.39
N ILE A 297 -20.95 -9.83 28.28
CA ILE A 297 -21.16 -10.36 26.94
C ILE A 297 -19.85 -10.95 26.43
N PHE A 298 -19.86 -12.21 25.97
CA PHE A 298 -18.73 -12.82 25.30
C PHE A 298 -18.92 -12.72 23.78
N ILE A 299 -17.96 -12.07 23.12
CA ILE A 299 -17.96 -11.84 21.67
C ILE A 299 -16.88 -12.73 21.08
N ASP A 300 -17.31 -13.84 20.47
CA ASP A 300 -16.40 -14.79 19.84
C ASP A 300 -16.09 -14.36 18.41
N CYS A 301 -14.97 -13.66 18.23
CA CYS A 301 -14.43 -13.30 16.93
C CYS A 301 -13.56 -14.39 16.29
N SER A 302 -13.41 -15.54 16.96
CA SER A 302 -12.59 -16.65 16.45
C SER A 302 -13.13 -17.31 15.18
N LYS A 303 -14.40 -17.07 14.83
CA LYS A 303 -15.02 -17.59 13.59
C LYS A 303 -14.63 -16.83 12.33
N THR A 304 -14.17 -15.59 12.46
CA THR A 304 -13.72 -14.74 11.37
C THR A 304 -12.21 -14.75 11.24
N LEU A 305 -11.60 -15.84 11.63
CA LEU A 305 -10.15 -15.98 11.63
C LEU A 305 -9.55 -15.66 10.29
N LEU A 306 -8.56 -14.81 10.37
CA LEU A 306 -7.37 -14.90 9.57
C LEU A 306 -6.90 -16.35 9.63
N GLY A 307 -6.97 -17.10 8.53
CA GLY A 307 -6.34 -18.44 8.46
C GLY A 307 -4.85 -18.31 8.81
N GLU A 308 -4.18 -19.41 9.10
CA GLU A 308 -2.76 -19.39 9.45
C GLU A 308 -1.92 -18.63 8.42
N GLU A 309 -2.26 -18.74 7.12
CA GLU A 309 -1.62 -17.98 6.04
C GLU A 309 -1.91 -16.49 6.14
N GLN A 310 -3.14 -16.07 6.35
CA GLN A 310 -3.53 -14.67 6.46
C GLN A 310 -2.98 -14.02 7.73
N PHE A 311 -2.87 -14.76 8.83
CA PHE A 311 -2.24 -14.28 10.04
C PHE A 311 -0.72 -14.14 9.87
N ALA A 312 -0.09 -15.05 9.15
CA ALA A 312 1.32 -14.95 8.78
C ALA A 312 1.57 -13.76 7.85
N GLU A 313 0.71 -13.56 6.83
CA GLU A 313 0.77 -12.40 5.95
C GLU A 313 0.60 -11.08 6.74
N TRP A 314 -0.36 -11.02 7.66
CA TRP A 314 -0.56 -9.83 8.49
C TRP A 314 0.65 -9.52 9.38
N ILE A 315 1.32 -10.52 9.91
CA ILE A 315 2.58 -10.39 10.67
C ILE A 315 3.73 -9.92 9.76
N GLU A 316 3.74 -10.33 8.47
CA GLU A 316 4.72 -9.86 7.48
C GLU A 316 4.57 -8.37 7.18
N PHE A 317 3.35 -7.82 7.29
CA PHE A 317 3.06 -6.42 7.00
C PHE A 317 3.30 -5.46 8.17
N LYS A 318 3.56 -5.93 9.37
CA LYS A 318 3.91 -5.13 10.55
C LYS A 318 5.40 -5.09 10.82
#